data_3ca31c13fdfea3b968d043446e596166
#
_entry.id   3ca31c13fdfea3b968d043446e596166
#
_cell.length_a   1.000
_cell.length_b   1.000
_cell.length_c   1.000
_cell.angle_alpha   90.00
_cell.angle_beta   90.00
_cell.angle_gamma   90.00
#
_symmetry.space_group_name_H-M   'P 1'
#
loop_
_entity.id
_entity.type
_entity.pdbx_description
1 polymer ?
#
loop_
_entity_poly.entity_id
_entity_poly.type
_entity_poly.pdbx_seq_one_letter_code
_entity_poly.pdbx_strand_id
1 'polypeptide(L)'
;WSGTTPLIALVAAFLGEDKPNLFQQAQARWRSLVDQWPNAVIGRRIVPWLAQASDDDFKRATRAVEWLHSNPNSGLYIRQLPIPGLDSKWIEGHRDIVLTLLSARRGEPLSGRLETITGLREDRPKCRFRVLDPELRAQLGGQGDISTPIDDLTYLSLDIRTVVIVENL
;
A
#
# COMPACT_ATOMS: atom_id res chain seq x y z
N TRP A 1 -19.45 -18.51 17.34
CA TRP A 1 -18.24 -19.30 17.13
C TRP A 1 -17.17 -18.87 18.12
N SER A 2 -17.11 -19.55 19.21
CA SER A 2 -16.05 -19.46 20.25
C SER A 2 -14.80 -20.22 19.74
N GLY A 3 -13.97 -19.59 18.90
CA GLY A 3 -12.99 -20.34 18.16
C GLY A 3 -11.55 -19.93 18.40
N THR A 4 -11.01 -20.13 19.61
CA THR A 4 -9.55 -20.14 19.82
C THR A 4 -8.89 -21.37 19.19
N THR A 5 -9.60 -22.48 19.05
CA THR A 5 -9.10 -23.75 18.52
C THR A 5 -8.69 -23.71 17.03
N PRO A 6 -9.46 -23.07 16.11
CA PRO A 6 -9.04 -23.01 14.70
C PRO A 6 -7.79 -22.16 14.48
N LEU A 7 -7.59 -21.12 15.27
CA LEU A 7 -6.39 -20.28 15.16
C LEU A 7 -5.15 -21.03 15.61
N ILE A 8 -5.23 -21.76 16.72
CA ILE A 8 -4.14 -22.57 17.27
C ILE A 8 -3.66 -23.60 16.23
N ALA A 9 -4.60 -24.39 15.68
CA ALA A 9 -4.28 -25.37 14.65
C ALA A 9 -3.69 -24.73 13.38
N LEU A 10 -4.18 -23.55 13.01
CA LEU A 10 -3.73 -22.84 11.83
C LEU A 10 -2.31 -22.28 11.97
N VAL A 11 -2.02 -21.65 13.10
CA VAL A 11 -0.70 -21.07 13.36
C VAL A 11 0.34 -22.18 13.54
N ALA A 12 0.01 -23.27 14.20
CA ALA A 12 0.87 -24.44 14.35
C ALA A 12 1.19 -25.10 12.98
N ALA A 13 0.20 -25.24 12.11
CA ALA A 13 0.39 -25.80 10.77
C ALA A 13 1.26 -24.90 9.85
N PHE A 14 1.28 -23.59 10.09
CA PHE A 14 2.01 -22.65 9.26
C PHE A 14 3.43 -22.35 9.73
N LEU A 15 3.67 -22.35 11.06
CA LEU A 15 4.94 -21.94 11.66
C LEU A 15 5.84 -23.11 12.07
N GLY A 16 5.33 -24.36 12.04
CA GLY A 16 6.00 -25.53 12.59
C GLY A 16 6.02 -25.52 14.12
N GLU A 17 6.11 -26.70 14.72
CA GLU A 17 6.08 -26.88 16.18
C GLU A 17 7.32 -26.30 16.91
N ASP A 18 8.40 -25.99 16.16
CA ASP A 18 9.69 -25.59 16.71
C ASP A 18 9.82 -24.09 17.04
N LYS A 19 8.76 -23.28 16.88
CA LYS A 19 8.81 -21.83 17.12
C LYS A 19 7.69 -21.30 18.03
N PRO A 20 7.65 -21.72 19.31
CA PRO A 20 6.57 -21.35 20.22
C PRO A 20 6.41 -19.83 20.41
N ASN A 21 7.51 -19.07 20.31
CA ASN A 21 7.48 -17.60 20.46
C ASN A 21 6.70 -16.91 19.32
N LEU A 22 6.86 -17.37 18.08
CA LEU A 22 6.14 -16.82 16.93
C LEU A 22 4.65 -17.12 17.01
N PHE A 23 4.30 -18.29 17.54
CA PHE A 23 2.92 -18.68 17.78
C PHE A 23 2.24 -17.75 18.81
N GLN A 24 2.89 -17.54 19.96
CA GLN A 24 2.37 -16.68 21.02
C GLN A 24 2.23 -15.24 20.52
N GLN A 25 3.19 -14.75 19.76
CA GLN A 25 3.15 -13.41 19.17
C GLN A 25 2.01 -13.24 18.18
N ALA A 26 1.81 -14.18 17.25
CA ALA A 26 0.68 -14.16 16.33
C ALA A 26 -0.65 -14.20 17.05
N GLN A 27 -0.76 -15.02 18.09
CA GLN A 27 -1.97 -15.15 18.90
C GLN A 27 -2.29 -13.86 19.67
N ALA A 28 -1.29 -13.25 20.29
CA ALA A 28 -1.46 -12.00 21.03
C ALA A 28 -1.93 -10.87 20.11
N ARG A 29 -1.29 -10.72 18.93
CA ARG A 29 -1.68 -9.73 17.93
C ARG A 29 -3.05 -9.98 17.33
N TRP A 30 -3.38 -11.23 17.06
CA TRP A 30 -4.72 -11.62 16.62
C TRP A 30 -5.78 -11.21 17.65
N ARG A 31 -5.58 -11.52 18.93
CA ARG A 31 -6.50 -11.11 20.00
C ARG A 31 -6.65 -9.60 20.04
N SER A 32 -5.53 -8.87 19.98
CA SER A 32 -5.55 -7.41 19.94
C SER A 32 -6.40 -6.86 18.79
N LEU A 33 -6.32 -7.48 17.59
CA LEU A 33 -7.16 -7.08 16.45
C LEU A 33 -8.64 -7.39 16.68
N VAL A 34 -8.98 -8.55 17.24
CA VAL A 34 -10.37 -8.93 17.53
C VAL A 34 -10.97 -8.01 18.60
N ASP A 35 -10.18 -7.66 19.63
CA ASP A 35 -10.63 -6.76 20.70
C ASP A 35 -10.85 -5.34 20.16
N GLN A 36 -10.00 -4.86 19.26
CA GLN A 36 -10.16 -3.55 18.64
C GLN A 36 -11.26 -3.53 17.58
N TRP A 37 -11.48 -4.64 16.88
CA TRP A 37 -12.39 -4.77 15.75
C TRP A 37 -13.35 -5.95 15.96
N PRO A 38 -14.38 -5.82 16.80
CA PRO A 38 -15.25 -6.93 17.21
C PRO A 38 -15.94 -7.66 16.03
N ASN A 39 -16.13 -6.96 14.91
CA ASN A 39 -16.77 -7.51 13.71
C ASN A 39 -15.74 -7.94 12.63
N ALA A 40 -14.45 -7.94 12.96
CA ALA A 40 -13.42 -8.26 11.98
C ALA A 40 -13.46 -9.74 11.55
N VAL A 41 -13.38 -9.96 10.25
CA VAL A 41 -13.21 -11.30 9.67
C VAL A 41 -11.75 -11.47 9.26
N ILE A 42 -10.94 -11.94 10.20
CA ILE A 42 -9.50 -12.07 10.00
C ILE A 42 -9.19 -13.40 9.27
N GLY A 43 -8.74 -13.29 8.03
CA GLY A 43 -8.40 -14.43 7.19
C GLY A 43 -7.04 -15.05 7.49
N ARG A 44 -6.83 -16.27 7.00
CA ARG A 44 -5.58 -17.04 7.22
C ARG A 44 -4.32 -16.38 6.67
N ARG A 45 -4.45 -15.61 5.60
CA ARG A 45 -3.29 -15.01 4.89
C ARG A 45 -2.47 -14.05 5.74
N ILE A 46 -3.08 -13.47 6.79
CA ILE A 46 -2.38 -12.52 7.65
C ILE A 46 -1.52 -13.17 8.73
N VAL A 47 -1.74 -14.46 9.04
CA VAL A 47 -1.09 -15.16 10.16
C VAL A 47 0.45 -15.13 10.07
N PRO A 48 1.09 -15.42 8.93
CA PRO A 48 2.55 -15.36 8.83
C PRO A 48 3.10 -13.97 9.15
N TRP A 49 2.40 -12.93 8.70
CA TRP A 49 2.78 -11.56 8.98
C TRP A 49 2.58 -11.21 10.47
N LEU A 50 1.47 -11.62 11.10
CA LEU A 50 1.25 -11.41 12.53
C LEU A 50 2.34 -12.08 13.39
N ALA A 51 2.88 -13.21 12.94
CA ALA A 51 3.96 -13.91 13.62
C ALA A 51 5.31 -13.20 13.50
N GLN A 52 5.61 -12.59 12.36
CA GLN A 52 6.95 -12.14 12.01
C GLN A 52 7.13 -10.62 12.06
N ALA A 53 6.06 -9.84 11.95
CA ALA A 53 6.12 -8.39 11.97
C ALA A 53 6.80 -7.87 13.26
N SER A 54 7.48 -6.75 13.17
CA SER A 54 7.91 -6.03 14.38
C SER A 54 6.70 -5.42 15.11
N ASP A 55 6.86 -5.06 16.37
CA ASP A 55 5.79 -4.36 17.11
C ASP A 55 5.48 -3.00 16.51
N ASP A 56 6.51 -2.35 15.96
CA ASP A 56 6.33 -1.07 15.28
C ASP A 56 5.55 -1.23 13.97
N ASP A 57 5.85 -2.27 13.18
CA ASP A 57 5.09 -2.53 11.94
C ASP A 57 3.65 -2.91 12.24
N PHE A 58 3.41 -3.69 13.29
CA PHE A 58 2.05 -4.01 13.71
C PHE A 58 1.26 -2.75 14.11
N LYS A 59 1.88 -1.86 14.90
CA LYS A 59 1.28 -0.57 15.28
C LYS A 59 1.04 0.35 14.08
N ARG A 60 1.99 0.41 13.13
CA ARG A 60 1.85 1.19 11.90
C ARG A 60 0.69 0.68 11.05
N ALA A 61 0.62 -0.63 10.85
CA ALA A 61 -0.45 -1.25 10.07
C ALA A 61 -1.83 -0.98 10.67
N THR A 62 -1.99 -1.17 11.98
CA THR A 62 -3.27 -0.93 12.66
C THR A 62 -3.68 0.53 12.60
N ARG A 63 -2.75 1.48 12.79
CA ARG A 63 -3.04 2.93 12.64
C ARG A 63 -3.43 3.29 11.21
N ALA A 64 -2.72 2.74 10.22
CA ALA A 64 -3.06 2.97 8.81
C ALA A 64 -4.47 2.49 8.49
N VAL A 65 -4.81 1.28 8.93
CA VAL A 65 -6.14 0.68 8.71
C VAL A 65 -7.24 1.49 9.38
N GLU A 66 -7.05 1.90 10.65
CA GLU A 66 -8.03 2.73 11.35
C GLU A 66 -8.24 4.07 10.66
N TRP A 67 -7.17 4.72 10.23
CA TRP A 67 -7.28 5.99 9.52
C TRP A 67 -8.03 5.82 8.19
N LEU A 68 -7.65 4.84 7.38
CA LEU A 68 -8.28 4.55 6.08
C LEU A 68 -9.76 4.13 6.22
N HIS A 69 -10.07 3.40 7.28
CA HIS A 69 -11.45 3.03 7.59
C HIS A 69 -12.31 4.25 7.97
N SER A 70 -11.74 5.15 8.76
CA SER A 70 -12.44 6.35 9.26
C SER A 70 -12.49 7.49 8.25
N ASN A 71 -11.65 7.48 7.23
CA ASN A 71 -11.56 8.54 6.22
C ASN A 71 -11.67 7.98 4.78
N PRO A 72 -12.80 7.35 4.43
CA PRO A 72 -13.00 6.83 3.09
C PRO A 72 -13.06 8.00 2.08
N ASN A 73 -12.51 7.78 0.89
CA ASN A 73 -12.50 8.76 -0.20
C ASN A 73 -11.87 10.13 0.16
N SER A 74 -10.80 10.09 0.95
CA SER A 74 -10.13 11.33 1.39
C SER A 74 -9.53 12.14 0.24
N GLY A 75 -9.27 11.52 -0.92
CA GLY A 75 -8.63 12.18 -2.07
C GLY A 75 -7.18 12.60 -1.83
N LEU A 76 -6.55 12.11 -0.76
CA LEU A 76 -5.15 12.37 -0.46
C LEU A 76 -4.24 11.38 -1.19
N TYR A 77 -2.99 11.78 -1.45
CA TYR A 77 -1.94 10.82 -1.79
C TYR A 77 -1.46 10.08 -0.54
N ILE A 78 -0.92 8.87 -0.69
CA ILE A 78 -0.35 8.08 0.43
C ILE A 78 0.65 8.92 1.24
N ARG A 79 1.48 9.74 0.58
CA ARG A 79 2.46 10.62 1.23
C ARG A 79 1.86 11.79 2.03
N GLN A 80 0.58 12.07 1.88
CA GLN A 80 -0.13 13.14 2.57
C GLN A 80 -0.96 12.63 3.76
N LEU A 81 -0.93 11.33 4.03
CA LEU A 81 -1.70 10.76 5.13
C LEU A 81 -1.22 11.31 6.47
N PRO A 82 -2.10 11.97 7.25
CA PRO A 82 -1.72 12.61 8.51
C PRO A 82 -1.67 11.60 9.66
N ILE A 83 -0.89 10.54 9.48
CA ILE A 83 -0.77 9.46 10.48
C ILE A 83 0.58 9.61 11.20
N PRO A 84 0.59 9.96 12.49
CA PRO A 84 1.82 10.17 13.23
C PRO A 84 2.71 8.91 13.25
N GLY A 85 4.00 9.08 12.93
CA GLY A 85 4.98 7.99 12.92
C GLY A 85 4.83 6.99 11.77
N LEU A 86 4.03 7.32 10.75
CA LEU A 86 3.89 6.50 9.55
C LEU A 86 4.57 7.17 8.37
N ASP A 87 5.56 6.49 7.81
CA ASP A 87 6.24 6.88 6.57
C ASP A 87 5.45 6.35 5.37
N SER A 88 5.31 7.17 4.34
CA SER A 88 4.67 6.79 3.08
C SER A 88 5.32 5.57 2.41
N LYS A 89 6.65 5.48 2.45
CA LYS A 89 7.39 4.32 1.93
C LYS A 89 7.02 3.03 2.65
N TRP A 90 6.71 3.13 3.94
CA TRP A 90 6.25 1.97 4.70
C TRP A 90 4.92 1.44 4.15
N ILE A 91 3.92 2.31 3.93
CA ILE A 91 2.63 1.91 3.35
C ILE A 91 2.83 1.36 1.93
N GLU A 92 3.66 2.02 1.12
CA GLU A 92 3.95 1.59 -0.24
C GLU A 92 4.53 0.18 -0.30
N GLY A 93 5.39 -0.19 0.66
CA GLY A 93 5.96 -1.53 0.81
C GLY A 93 5.01 -2.56 1.45
N HIS A 94 3.91 -2.11 2.08
CA HIS A 94 3.01 -2.98 2.85
C HIS A 94 1.54 -2.88 2.38
N ARG A 95 1.30 -2.46 1.13
CA ARG A 95 -0.06 -2.29 0.58
C ARG A 95 -0.94 -3.51 0.77
N ASP A 96 -0.40 -4.69 0.48
CA ASP A 96 -1.14 -5.97 0.58
C ASP A 96 -1.56 -6.28 2.02
N ILE A 97 -0.69 -5.98 2.97
CA ILE A 97 -0.97 -6.16 4.40
C ILE A 97 -2.04 -5.18 4.87
N VAL A 98 -1.90 -3.91 4.51
CA VAL A 98 -2.89 -2.87 4.84
C VAL A 98 -4.24 -3.21 4.23
N LEU A 99 -4.28 -3.66 2.98
CA LEU A 99 -5.52 -4.08 2.31
C LEU A 99 -6.15 -5.30 2.97
N THR A 100 -5.34 -6.29 3.34
CA THR A 100 -5.81 -7.50 4.04
C THR A 100 -6.40 -7.17 5.41
N LEU A 101 -5.75 -6.30 6.17
CA LEU A 101 -6.25 -5.84 7.47
C LEU A 101 -7.49 -4.95 7.33
N LEU A 102 -7.54 -4.10 6.30
CA LEU A 102 -8.70 -3.27 6.02
C LEU A 102 -9.91 -4.12 5.61
N SER A 103 -9.68 -5.18 4.82
CA SER A 103 -10.69 -6.20 4.51
C SER A 103 -11.22 -6.86 5.78
N ALA A 104 -10.33 -7.27 6.67
CA ALA A 104 -10.71 -7.83 7.96
C ALA A 104 -11.53 -6.83 8.80
N ARG A 105 -11.10 -5.58 8.87
CA ARG A 105 -11.74 -4.50 9.63
C ARG A 105 -13.15 -4.19 9.13
N ARG A 106 -13.36 -4.21 7.79
CA ARG A 106 -14.66 -3.98 7.17
C ARG A 106 -15.57 -5.21 7.19
N GLY A 107 -15.02 -6.41 7.44
CA GLY A 107 -15.76 -7.67 7.41
C GLY A 107 -16.13 -8.14 5.99
N GLU A 108 -15.50 -7.58 4.96
CA GLU A 108 -15.75 -7.89 3.56
C GLU A 108 -14.44 -8.13 2.79
N PRO A 109 -14.43 -9.04 1.80
CA PRO A 109 -13.24 -9.27 1.00
C PRO A 109 -12.99 -8.07 0.08
N LEU A 110 -11.83 -7.44 0.22
CA LEU A 110 -11.36 -6.37 -0.65
C LEU A 110 -10.30 -6.91 -1.60
N SER A 111 -10.41 -6.55 -2.88
CA SER A 111 -9.43 -6.92 -3.91
C SER A 111 -9.22 -5.75 -4.85
N GLY A 112 -7.97 -5.55 -5.29
CA GLY A 112 -7.58 -4.46 -6.16
C GLY A 112 -6.52 -3.55 -5.53
N ARG A 113 -6.36 -2.36 -6.08
CA ARG A 113 -5.37 -1.40 -5.57
C ARG A 113 -5.90 -0.70 -4.32
N LEU A 114 -5.02 -0.50 -3.34
CA LEU A 114 -5.35 0.17 -2.09
C LEU A 114 -5.95 1.56 -2.35
N GLU A 115 -5.36 2.31 -3.26
CA GLU A 115 -5.79 3.66 -3.63
C GLU A 115 -7.24 3.67 -4.14
N THR A 116 -7.56 2.78 -5.06
CA THR A 116 -8.92 2.67 -5.64
C THR A 116 -9.96 2.32 -4.58
N ILE A 117 -9.62 1.38 -3.67
CA ILE A 117 -10.55 0.88 -2.64
C ILE A 117 -10.78 1.91 -1.54
N THR A 118 -9.78 2.72 -1.24
CA THR A 118 -9.85 3.72 -0.15
C THR A 118 -10.16 5.12 -0.65
N GLY A 119 -10.19 5.34 -1.97
CA GLY A 119 -10.36 6.66 -2.57
C GLY A 119 -9.16 7.59 -2.36
N LEU A 120 -7.98 7.00 -2.16
CA LEU A 120 -6.72 7.73 -2.23
C LEU A 120 -6.39 8.07 -3.69
N ARG A 121 -5.66 9.15 -3.88
CA ARG A 121 -5.11 9.49 -5.19
C ARG A 121 -3.96 8.55 -5.56
N GLU A 122 -3.98 8.07 -6.79
CA GLU A 122 -2.87 7.35 -7.37
C GLU A 122 -1.75 8.31 -7.76
N ASP A 123 -0.52 8.00 -7.37
CA ASP A 123 0.66 8.68 -7.90
C ASP A 123 0.97 8.04 -9.25
N ARG A 124 0.56 8.74 -10.32
CA ARG A 124 0.81 8.25 -11.69
C ARG A 124 2.30 8.39 -11.99
N PRO A 125 2.95 7.33 -12.52
CA PRO A 125 4.36 7.40 -12.90
C PRO A 125 4.55 8.51 -13.91
N LYS A 126 5.60 9.33 -13.71
CA LYS A 126 5.93 10.47 -14.56
C LYS A 126 7.16 10.15 -15.39
N CYS A 127 7.11 10.59 -16.64
CA CYS A 127 8.28 10.68 -17.49
C CYS A 127 8.81 12.11 -17.46
N ARG A 128 10.11 12.26 -17.28
CA ARG A 128 10.81 13.54 -17.44
C ARG A 128 11.67 13.46 -18.69
N PHE A 129 11.50 14.43 -19.55
CA PHE A 129 12.29 14.51 -20.78
C PHE A 129 12.68 15.96 -21.08
N ARG A 130 13.79 16.10 -21.79
CA ARG A 130 14.28 17.41 -22.24
C ARG A 130 14.15 17.50 -23.74
N VAL A 131 13.51 18.57 -24.21
CA VAL A 131 13.39 18.90 -25.63
C VAL A 131 14.60 19.71 -26.04
N LEU A 132 15.44 19.13 -26.88
CA LEU A 132 16.69 19.77 -27.37
C LEU A 132 16.46 20.61 -28.62
N ASP A 133 15.52 20.19 -29.45
CA ASP A 133 15.18 20.87 -30.71
C ASP A 133 14.43 22.19 -30.43
N PRO A 134 14.92 23.33 -30.95
CA PRO A 134 14.27 24.64 -30.74
C PRO A 134 12.87 24.75 -31.35
N GLU A 135 12.60 24.09 -32.48
CA GLU A 135 11.30 24.15 -33.16
C GLU A 135 10.26 23.34 -32.35
N LEU A 136 10.60 22.15 -31.90
CA LEU A 136 9.76 21.35 -31.00
C LEU A 136 9.53 22.07 -29.68
N ARG A 137 10.55 22.75 -29.14
CA ARG A 137 10.42 23.54 -27.92
C ARG A 137 9.42 24.69 -28.10
N ALA A 138 9.45 25.37 -29.26
CA ALA A 138 8.48 26.42 -29.55
C ALA A 138 7.04 25.90 -29.58
N GLN A 139 6.79 24.69 -30.10
CA GLN A 139 5.47 24.04 -30.09
C GLN A 139 4.99 23.74 -28.68
N LEU A 140 5.90 23.57 -27.73
CA LEU A 140 5.61 23.31 -26.30
C LEU A 140 5.63 24.58 -25.44
N GLY A 141 5.37 25.74 -26.05
CA GLY A 141 5.34 27.02 -25.35
C GLY A 141 6.69 27.47 -24.79
N GLY A 142 7.80 27.04 -25.41
CA GLY A 142 9.15 27.37 -25.00
C GLY A 142 9.73 26.50 -23.89
N GLN A 143 8.97 25.54 -23.37
CA GLN A 143 9.40 24.67 -22.28
C GLN A 143 10.41 23.62 -22.79
N GLY A 144 11.60 23.62 -22.19
CA GLY A 144 12.66 22.68 -22.57
C GLY A 144 12.80 21.46 -21.66
N ASP A 145 12.26 21.51 -20.45
CA ASP A 145 12.31 20.41 -19.46
C ASP A 145 10.89 20.14 -18.99
N ILE A 146 10.36 18.96 -19.29
CA ILE A 146 8.96 18.62 -19.10
C ILE A 146 8.88 17.36 -18.27
N SER A 147 7.99 17.39 -17.26
CA SER A 147 7.62 16.21 -16.47
C SER A 147 6.12 16.00 -16.58
N THR A 148 5.70 14.87 -17.14
CA THR A 148 4.29 14.56 -17.35
C THR A 148 4.00 13.10 -16.98
N PRO A 149 2.78 12.75 -16.56
CA PRO A 149 2.39 11.36 -16.43
C PRO A 149 2.62 10.59 -17.72
N ILE A 150 3.05 9.33 -17.61
CA ILE A 150 3.36 8.50 -18.79
C ILE A 150 2.14 8.36 -19.70
N ASP A 151 0.96 8.21 -19.11
CA ASP A 151 -0.28 8.06 -19.87
C ASP A 151 -0.59 9.32 -20.70
N ASP A 152 -0.19 10.49 -20.24
CA ASP A 152 -0.43 11.77 -20.92
C ASP A 152 0.54 11.98 -22.11
N LEU A 153 1.63 11.18 -22.20
CA LEU A 153 2.56 11.22 -23.34
C LEU A 153 1.87 10.81 -24.64
N THR A 154 0.85 9.96 -24.59
CA THR A 154 0.09 9.51 -25.77
C THR A 154 -0.65 10.66 -26.46
N TYR A 155 -0.91 11.76 -25.74
CA TYR A 155 -1.57 12.94 -26.27
C TYR A 155 -0.59 13.99 -26.83
N LEU A 156 0.72 13.79 -26.65
CA LEU A 156 1.75 14.67 -27.23
C LEU A 156 1.97 14.30 -28.70
N SER A 157 1.42 15.12 -29.59
CA SER A 157 1.66 15.00 -31.04
C SER A 157 2.88 15.84 -31.42
N LEU A 158 4.06 15.24 -31.36
CA LEU A 158 5.33 15.86 -31.73
C LEU A 158 6.00 15.06 -32.86
N ASP A 159 6.51 15.74 -33.87
CA ASP A 159 7.33 15.11 -34.93
C ASP A 159 8.75 14.86 -34.43
N ILE A 160 8.90 13.76 -33.70
CA ILE A 160 10.16 13.38 -33.06
C ILE A 160 10.96 12.47 -33.96
N ARG A 161 12.14 12.94 -34.38
CA ARG A 161 13.08 12.15 -35.21
C ARG A 161 14.04 11.31 -34.40
N THR A 162 14.44 11.79 -33.23
CA THR A 162 15.46 11.14 -32.39
C THR A 162 15.11 11.26 -30.93
N VAL A 163 15.18 10.14 -30.21
CA VAL A 163 15.05 10.08 -28.75
C VAL A 163 16.34 9.54 -28.17
N VAL A 164 16.92 10.25 -27.22
CA VAL A 164 18.09 9.80 -26.46
C VAL A 164 17.63 9.43 -25.04
N ILE A 165 17.82 8.17 -24.66
CA ILE A 165 17.53 7.68 -23.32
C ILE A 165 18.83 7.71 -22.51
N VAL A 166 18.81 8.42 -21.39
CA VAL A 166 19.93 8.48 -20.46
C VAL A 166 19.53 7.80 -19.16
N GLU A 167 20.26 6.77 -18.79
CA GLU A 167 20.12 6.12 -17.51
C GLU A 167 21.00 6.87 -16.49
N ASN A 168 20.40 7.30 -15.37
CA ASN A 168 21.19 7.85 -14.27
C ASN A 168 21.89 6.68 -13.57
N LEU A 169 23.19 6.63 -13.71
CA LEU A 169 24.09 5.76 -12.96
C LEU A 169 24.22 6.23 -11.52
#